data_8256225a02339f73c5a82952110ff6d8
#
_entry.id   8256225a02339f73c5a82952110ff6d8
#
_cell.length_a   1.000
_cell.length_b   1.000
_cell.length_c   1.000
_cell.angle_alpha   90.00
_cell.angle_beta   90.00
_cell.angle_gamma   90.00
#
_symmetry.space_group_name_H-M   'P 1'
#
loop_
_entity.id
_entity.type
_entity.pdbx_description
1 polymer ?
#
loop_
_entity_poly.entity_id
_entity_poly.type
_entity_poly.pdbx_seq_one_letter_code
_entity_poly.pdbx_strand_id
1 'polypeptide(L)'
;MPRELRMNRPNNSQLGQALSKAQEEQETSKAEPLTTCRTSLNQCAFSPDRVYRYVLCHRCADMTCETPKRIAWIGLNPSTADEVTLDQTLASVCRYSRKWGFSEVVMLNLFAFRATDPRDLKRATDPVGPDNDKHLLAEIGNVDRVIACWGDQGRFLGRDRQVADLLNVSFECLLRNRTGAPHHPLYLRSRIRPKPFRLDQIRN
;
A
#
# COMPACT_ATOMS: atom_id res chain seq x y z
N MET A 1 -25.51 -10.34 -64.62
CA MET A 1 -24.15 -10.81 -64.38
C MET A 1 -23.57 -10.01 -63.22
N PRO A 2 -23.51 -10.50 -61.94
CA PRO A 2 -22.93 -9.76 -60.83
C PRO A 2 -21.39 -10.02 -60.81
N ARG A 3 -20.63 -8.95 -60.58
CA ARG A 3 -19.17 -8.97 -60.40
C ARG A 3 -18.81 -9.54 -59.02
N GLU A 4 -18.04 -10.60 -58.97
CA GLU A 4 -17.46 -11.12 -57.72
C GLU A 4 -16.39 -10.18 -57.18
N LEU A 5 -16.59 -9.75 -55.93
CA LEU A 5 -15.57 -9.07 -55.12
C LEU A 5 -14.59 -10.10 -54.56
N ARG A 6 -13.38 -10.12 -55.11
CA ARG A 6 -12.26 -10.90 -54.52
C ARG A 6 -11.83 -10.27 -53.20
N MET A 7 -12.09 -10.93 -52.09
CA MET A 7 -11.49 -10.60 -50.79
C MET A 7 -10.01 -11.03 -50.80
N ASN A 8 -9.14 -10.02 -50.68
CA ASN A 8 -7.71 -10.22 -50.49
C ASN A 8 -7.45 -10.75 -49.09
N ARG A 9 -6.93 -11.97 -48.95
CA ARG A 9 -6.47 -12.53 -47.68
C ARG A 9 -5.09 -11.95 -47.37
N PRO A 10 -4.83 -11.46 -46.13
CA PRO A 10 -3.52 -10.96 -45.76
C PRO A 10 -2.48 -12.09 -45.76
N ASN A 11 -1.29 -11.77 -46.23
CA ASN A 11 -0.17 -12.70 -46.40
C ASN A 11 0.42 -13.08 -45.03
N ASN A 12 0.84 -14.36 -44.85
CA ASN A 12 1.37 -14.89 -43.58
C ASN A 12 2.55 -14.11 -42.99
N SER A 13 3.29 -13.35 -43.78
CA SER A 13 4.35 -12.47 -43.29
C SER A 13 3.84 -11.24 -42.49
N GLN A 14 2.65 -10.74 -42.82
CA GLN A 14 2.04 -9.60 -42.08
C GLN A 14 1.43 -10.04 -40.74
N LEU A 15 0.91 -11.26 -40.64
CA LEU A 15 0.45 -11.83 -39.36
C LEU A 15 1.61 -12.07 -38.39
N GLY A 16 2.77 -12.54 -38.88
CA GLY A 16 3.95 -12.74 -38.04
C GLY A 16 4.51 -11.45 -37.44
N GLN A 17 4.52 -10.36 -38.24
CA GLN A 17 4.98 -9.04 -37.77
C GLN A 17 4.01 -8.38 -36.79
N ALA A 18 2.70 -8.60 -36.94
CA ALA A 18 1.69 -8.08 -35.99
C ALA A 18 1.72 -8.80 -34.63
N LEU A 19 1.98 -10.11 -34.63
CA LEU A 19 2.13 -10.90 -33.40
C LEU A 19 3.43 -10.56 -32.65
N SER A 20 4.54 -10.31 -33.38
CA SER A 20 5.81 -9.89 -32.79
C SER A 20 5.70 -8.50 -32.13
N LYS A 21 5.04 -7.53 -32.81
CA LYS A 21 4.80 -6.20 -32.22
C LYS A 21 3.90 -6.26 -30.95
N ALA A 22 2.87 -7.10 -30.97
CA ALA A 22 1.99 -7.26 -29.80
C ALA A 22 2.72 -7.92 -28.61
N GLN A 23 3.71 -8.77 -28.85
CA GLN A 23 4.55 -9.36 -27.82
C GLN A 23 5.61 -8.38 -27.26
N GLU A 24 6.19 -7.53 -28.10
CA GLU A 24 7.10 -6.47 -27.66
C GLU A 24 6.39 -5.37 -26.84
N GLU A 25 5.14 -5.05 -27.13
CA GLU A 25 4.36 -4.07 -26.35
C GLU A 25 3.89 -4.63 -24.98
N GLN A 26 3.81 -5.95 -24.79
CA GLN A 26 3.51 -6.56 -23.49
C GLN A 26 4.73 -6.73 -22.57
N GLU A 27 5.94 -6.70 -23.11
CA GLU A 27 7.19 -6.85 -22.31
C GLU A 27 7.69 -5.52 -21.72
N THR A 28 7.19 -4.36 -22.16
CA THR A 28 7.62 -3.04 -21.65
C THR A 28 6.86 -2.54 -20.44
N SER A 29 5.91 -3.30 -19.88
CA SER A 29 5.23 -2.99 -18.61
C SER A 29 5.80 -3.75 -17.41
N LYS A 30 7.11 -4.03 -17.40
CA LYS A 30 7.78 -4.33 -16.13
C LYS A 30 7.92 -3.02 -15.39
N ALA A 31 7.12 -2.84 -14.31
CA ALA A 31 7.36 -1.82 -13.32
C ALA A 31 8.83 -1.96 -12.88
N GLU A 32 9.65 -0.97 -13.22
CA GLU A 32 11.02 -0.92 -12.74
C GLU A 32 11.01 -1.01 -11.22
N PRO A 33 11.83 -1.86 -10.59
CA PRO A 33 11.99 -1.82 -9.15
C PRO A 33 12.50 -0.42 -8.81
N LEU A 34 11.88 0.23 -7.83
CA LEU A 34 12.29 1.53 -7.29
C LEU A 34 13.74 1.47 -6.78
N THR A 35 14.69 1.45 -7.72
CA THR A 35 16.11 1.61 -7.45
C THR A 35 16.44 3.07 -7.66
N THR A 36 16.11 3.91 -6.68
CA THR A 36 16.51 5.30 -6.72
C THR A 36 16.99 5.79 -5.36
N CYS A 37 18.25 6.11 -5.36
CA CYS A 37 19.02 7.04 -4.52
C CYS A 37 18.56 7.24 -3.06
N ARG A 38 19.32 6.63 -2.18
CA ARG A 38 19.18 6.53 -0.71
C ARG A 38 19.52 7.82 0.06
N THR A 39 19.12 8.99 -0.38
CA THR A 39 19.46 10.26 0.31
C THR A 39 18.29 10.99 0.95
N SER A 40 17.04 10.59 0.70
CA SER A 40 15.88 11.15 1.40
C SER A 40 15.45 10.25 2.57
N LEU A 41 15.10 10.86 3.70
CA LEU A 41 14.61 10.17 4.89
C LEU A 41 13.30 9.40 4.60
N ASN A 42 12.49 9.89 3.67
CA ASN A 42 11.23 9.29 3.24
C ASN A 42 11.24 9.03 1.73
N GLN A 43 10.65 7.91 1.35
CA GLN A 43 10.30 7.59 -0.05
C GLN A 43 8.78 7.43 -0.12
N CYS A 44 8.14 8.15 -1.02
CA CYS A 44 6.69 8.14 -1.18
C CYS A 44 6.30 7.79 -2.61
N ALA A 45 5.26 6.96 -2.76
CA ALA A 45 4.57 6.76 -4.03
C ALA A 45 3.23 7.51 -4.01
N PHE A 46 3.07 8.43 -4.96
CA PHE A 46 1.85 9.22 -5.14
C PHE A 46 1.24 8.98 -6.52
N SER A 47 -0.05 9.33 -6.67
CA SER A 47 -0.62 9.58 -7.99
C SER A 47 0.01 10.83 -8.62
N PRO A 48 -0.04 10.99 -9.98
CA PRO A 48 0.54 12.15 -10.66
C PRO A 48 0.00 13.50 -10.16
N ASP A 49 -1.29 13.55 -9.80
CA ASP A 49 -1.98 14.73 -9.24
C ASP A 49 -1.80 14.87 -7.71
N ARG A 50 -1.11 13.91 -7.08
CA ARG A 50 -0.87 13.83 -5.62
C ARG A 50 -2.15 13.78 -4.76
N VAL A 51 -3.27 13.44 -5.34
CA VAL A 51 -4.55 13.19 -4.62
C VAL A 51 -4.46 11.93 -3.78
N TYR A 52 -3.71 10.94 -4.27
CA TYR A 52 -3.48 9.68 -3.57
C TYR A 52 -2.03 9.54 -3.13
N ARG A 53 -1.81 8.98 -1.93
CA ARG A 53 -0.52 8.47 -1.48
C ARG A 53 -0.65 6.97 -1.24
N TYR A 54 0.03 6.18 -2.03
CA TYR A 54 -0.03 4.72 -1.97
C TYR A 54 0.93 4.14 -0.94
N VAL A 55 2.16 4.66 -0.89
CA VAL A 55 3.23 4.16 -0.03
C VAL A 55 3.98 5.33 0.61
N LEU A 56 4.43 5.13 1.85
CA LEU A 56 5.48 5.95 2.46
C LEU A 56 6.46 5.02 3.16
N CYS A 57 7.69 4.96 2.67
CA CYS A 57 8.80 4.26 3.33
C CYS A 57 9.65 5.25 4.12
N HIS A 58 9.96 4.91 5.36
CA HIS A 58 10.82 5.71 6.23
C HIS A 58 11.87 4.85 6.90
N ARG A 59 13.13 5.26 6.81
CA ARG A 59 14.21 4.66 7.56
C ARG A 59 14.21 5.18 8.99
N CYS A 60 13.94 4.31 9.96
CA CYS A 60 13.74 4.70 11.35
C CYS A 60 14.93 4.37 12.27
N ALA A 61 16.01 3.76 11.76
CA ALA A 61 17.24 3.49 12.50
C ALA A 61 18.45 3.58 11.58
N ASP A 62 19.61 3.91 12.14
CA ASP A 62 20.87 3.87 11.43
C ASP A 62 21.22 2.44 11.03
N MET A 63 21.59 2.26 9.77
CA MET A 63 21.87 0.94 9.23
C MET A 63 23.33 0.57 9.43
N THR A 64 23.58 -0.28 10.41
CA THR A 64 24.84 -1.04 10.51
C THR A 64 24.68 -2.44 9.92
N CYS A 65 23.46 -2.84 9.51
CA CYS A 65 23.13 -4.15 8.97
C CYS A 65 22.97 -4.11 7.45
N GLU A 66 23.54 -5.08 6.74
CA GLU A 66 23.48 -5.17 5.27
C GLU A 66 22.06 -5.39 4.74
N THR A 67 21.19 -6.01 5.52
CA THR A 67 19.78 -6.25 5.16
C THR A 67 18.85 -5.56 6.15
N PRO A 68 18.08 -4.53 5.72
CA PRO A 68 17.12 -3.85 6.58
C PRO A 68 15.95 -4.77 6.93
N LYS A 69 15.61 -4.89 8.22
CA LYS A 69 14.33 -5.48 8.64
C LYS A 69 13.22 -4.48 8.42
N ARG A 70 12.22 -4.89 7.64
CA ARG A 70 11.12 -4.04 7.20
C ARG A 70 9.82 -4.41 7.91
N ILE A 71 9.04 -3.43 8.31
CA ILE A 71 7.73 -3.61 8.94
C ILE A 71 6.69 -2.74 8.27
N ALA A 72 5.58 -3.34 7.82
CA ALA A 72 4.44 -2.61 7.29
C ALA A 72 3.46 -2.23 8.41
N TRP A 73 2.94 -1.01 8.32
CA TRP A 73 1.82 -0.52 9.11
C TRP A 73 0.69 -0.13 8.18
N ILE A 74 -0.48 -0.73 8.35
CA ILE A 74 -1.65 -0.43 7.53
C ILE A 74 -2.61 0.44 8.33
N GLY A 75 -2.65 1.73 7.97
CA GLY A 75 -3.55 2.73 8.54
C GLY A 75 -4.89 2.83 7.79
N LEU A 76 -5.70 3.83 8.13
CA LEU A 76 -6.96 4.11 7.45
C LEU A 76 -6.72 4.77 6.10
N ASN A 77 -6.18 5.98 6.12
CA ASN A 77 -5.87 6.80 4.95
C ASN A 77 -4.68 7.71 5.24
N PRO A 78 -3.97 8.19 4.20
CA PRO A 78 -2.89 9.14 4.38
C PRO A 78 -3.39 10.49 4.89
N SER A 79 -2.65 11.07 5.83
CA SER A 79 -2.78 12.46 6.25
C SER A 79 -1.87 13.37 5.40
N THR A 80 -1.34 14.43 6.01
CA THR A 80 -0.48 15.42 5.37
C THR A 80 0.99 15.04 5.32
N ALA A 81 1.42 13.93 5.97
CA ALA A 81 2.81 13.47 5.91
C ALA A 81 3.24 13.19 4.46
N ASP A 82 4.44 13.61 4.11
CA ASP A 82 5.04 13.45 2.79
C ASP A 82 6.55 13.15 2.90
N GLU A 83 7.29 13.36 1.82
CA GLU A 83 8.74 13.09 1.76
C GLU A 83 9.56 13.94 2.75
N VAL A 84 9.03 15.08 3.19
CA VAL A 84 9.73 16.05 4.04
C VAL A 84 9.16 16.10 5.44
N THR A 85 7.84 15.93 5.59
CA THR A 85 7.11 16.16 6.84
C THR A 85 6.85 14.84 7.56
N LEU A 86 7.41 14.68 8.76
CA LEU A 86 7.06 13.63 9.69
C LEU A 86 5.82 14.05 10.48
N ASP A 87 4.72 13.30 10.35
CA ASP A 87 3.58 13.49 11.23
C ASP A 87 3.74 12.70 12.54
N GLN A 88 2.89 12.99 13.52
CA GLN A 88 2.93 12.32 14.83
C GLN A 88 2.70 10.80 14.73
N THR A 89 1.95 10.36 13.73
CA THR A 89 1.69 8.94 13.48
C THR A 89 2.97 8.24 13.03
N LEU A 90 3.66 8.80 12.04
CA LEU A 90 4.92 8.25 11.54
C LEU A 90 5.99 8.24 12.64
N ALA A 91 6.10 9.31 13.43
CA ALA A 91 7.02 9.35 14.57
C ALA A 91 6.71 8.25 15.60
N SER A 92 5.42 7.96 15.85
CA SER A 92 5.01 6.91 16.78
C SER A 92 5.32 5.52 16.24
N VAL A 93 4.99 5.21 14.98
CA VAL A 93 5.27 3.90 14.39
C VAL A 93 6.78 3.65 14.27
N CYS A 94 7.59 4.66 13.94
CA CYS A 94 9.04 4.55 13.93
C CYS A 94 9.60 4.22 15.33
N ARG A 95 9.09 4.86 16.37
CA ARG A 95 9.47 4.58 17.75
C ARG A 95 9.18 3.13 18.16
N TYR A 96 8.01 2.58 17.79
CA TYR A 96 7.67 1.18 18.05
C TYR A 96 8.56 0.24 17.24
N SER A 97 8.67 0.49 15.94
CA SER A 97 9.42 -0.36 15.01
C SER A 97 10.88 -0.50 15.42
N ARG A 98 11.56 0.61 15.78
CA ARG A 98 12.93 0.57 16.32
C ARG A 98 13.05 -0.28 17.57
N LYS A 99 12.10 -0.18 18.51
CA LYS A 99 12.11 -0.98 19.75
C LYS A 99 11.95 -2.48 19.49
N TRP A 100 11.39 -2.86 18.34
CA TRP A 100 11.24 -4.25 17.95
C TRP A 100 12.33 -4.72 17.00
N GLY A 101 13.35 -3.88 16.74
CA GLY A 101 14.50 -4.21 15.92
C GLY A 101 14.30 -4.07 14.43
N PHE A 102 13.30 -3.28 14.00
CA PHE A 102 13.10 -2.92 12.60
C PHE A 102 13.82 -1.61 12.27
N SER A 103 14.42 -1.54 11.10
CA SER A 103 15.15 -0.37 10.60
C SER A 103 14.38 0.43 9.56
N GLU A 104 13.37 -0.16 8.94
CA GLU A 104 12.54 0.50 7.92
C GLU A 104 11.06 0.27 8.18
N VAL A 105 10.29 1.36 8.11
CA VAL A 105 8.84 1.39 8.22
C VAL A 105 8.24 1.62 6.84
N VAL A 106 7.26 0.80 6.48
CA VAL A 106 6.42 0.96 5.29
C VAL A 106 5.02 1.31 5.75
N MET A 107 4.59 2.56 5.53
CA MET A 107 3.23 3.02 5.80
C MET A 107 2.36 2.80 4.58
N LEU A 108 1.37 1.95 4.74
CA LEU A 108 0.32 1.62 3.79
C LEU A 108 -1.04 2.04 4.37
N ASN A 109 -2.07 2.08 3.56
CA ASN A 109 -3.40 2.45 4.02
C ASN A 109 -4.49 1.63 3.34
N LEU A 110 -5.63 1.45 4.03
CA LEU A 110 -6.82 0.86 3.42
C LEU A 110 -7.30 1.70 2.23
N PHE A 111 -7.25 3.02 2.38
CA PHE A 111 -7.62 4.00 1.37
C PHE A 111 -6.41 4.87 1.05
N ALA A 112 -6.14 5.11 -0.23
CA ALA A 112 -5.02 5.95 -0.65
C ALA A 112 -5.36 7.45 -0.71
N PHE A 113 -6.65 7.82 -0.68
CA PHE A 113 -7.08 9.22 -0.73
C PHE A 113 -6.54 10.01 0.46
N ARG A 114 -5.87 11.13 0.16
CA ARG A 114 -5.25 12.00 1.18
C ARG A 114 -6.30 12.90 1.81
N ALA A 115 -6.61 12.65 3.06
CA ALA A 115 -7.53 13.49 3.83
C ALA A 115 -7.09 13.54 5.31
N THR A 116 -7.18 14.73 5.90
CA THR A 116 -6.96 14.93 7.33
C THR A 116 -8.25 14.69 8.11
N ASP A 117 -9.39 15.07 7.53
CA ASP A 117 -10.70 14.83 8.12
C ASP A 117 -11.31 13.52 7.58
N PRO A 118 -11.70 12.59 8.44
CA PRO A 118 -12.39 11.36 8.02
C PRO A 118 -13.69 11.59 7.23
N ARG A 119 -14.31 12.77 7.36
CA ARG A 119 -15.50 13.13 6.58
C ARG A 119 -15.18 13.33 5.10
N ASP A 120 -14.01 13.87 4.79
CA ASP A 120 -13.57 14.08 3.41
C ASP A 120 -13.27 12.75 2.72
N LEU A 121 -12.71 11.78 3.44
CA LEU A 121 -12.55 10.42 2.95
C LEU A 121 -13.90 9.81 2.52
N LYS A 122 -14.96 10.02 3.32
CA LYS A 122 -16.30 9.47 3.02
C LYS A 122 -17.01 10.16 1.86
N ARG A 123 -16.61 11.38 1.51
CA ARG A 123 -17.15 12.17 0.40
C ARG A 123 -16.39 11.98 -0.91
N ALA A 124 -15.19 11.40 -0.84
CA ALA A 124 -14.38 11.15 -2.02
C ALA A 124 -15.11 10.20 -2.98
N THR A 125 -15.08 10.51 -4.27
CA THR A 125 -15.66 9.67 -5.33
C THR A 125 -14.98 8.30 -5.39
N ASP A 126 -13.67 8.28 -5.28
CA ASP A 126 -12.87 7.06 -5.16
C ASP A 126 -11.91 7.20 -3.95
N PRO A 127 -12.31 6.75 -2.76
CA PRO A 127 -11.44 6.82 -1.59
C PRO A 127 -10.29 5.78 -1.64
N VAL A 128 -10.45 4.68 -2.37
CA VAL A 128 -9.44 3.61 -2.46
C VAL A 128 -8.25 4.07 -3.28
N GLY A 129 -8.51 4.67 -4.43
CA GLY A 129 -7.50 5.06 -5.41
C GLY A 129 -7.15 3.92 -6.39
N PRO A 130 -6.88 4.26 -7.67
CA PRO A 130 -6.80 3.30 -8.77
C PRO A 130 -5.67 2.26 -8.61
N ASP A 131 -4.55 2.62 -7.98
CA ASP A 131 -3.38 1.74 -7.85
C ASP A 131 -3.14 1.23 -6.41
N ASN A 132 -4.03 1.52 -5.44
CA ASN A 132 -3.77 1.20 -4.04
C ASN A 132 -3.54 -0.29 -3.81
N ASP A 133 -4.38 -1.14 -4.38
CA ASP A 133 -4.28 -2.59 -4.21
C ASP A 133 -2.99 -3.16 -4.80
N LYS A 134 -2.55 -2.64 -5.93
CA LYS A 134 -1.28 -2.99 -6.56
C LYS A 134 -0.09 -2.66 -5.65
N HIS A 135 -0.09 -1.47 -5.04
CA HIS A 135 0.96 -1.06 -4.11
C HIS A 135 0.93 -1.86 -2.80
N LEU A 136 -0.25 -2.15 -2.26
CA LEU A 136 -0.41 -3.02 -1.10
C LEU A 136 0.24 -4.38 -1.34
N LEU A 137 -0.10 -5.05 -2.45
CA LEU A 137 0.46 -6.36 -2.82
C LEU A 137 1.99 -6.30 -3.02
N ALA A 138 2.49 -5.28 -3.70
CA ALA A 138 3.91 -5.15 -4.00
C ALA A 138 4.76 -4.98 -2.73
N GLU A 139 4.29 -4.18 -1.76
CA GLU A 139 5.05 -3.91 -0.54
C GLU A 139 4.97 -5.04 0.48
N ILE A 140 3.80 -5.69 0.61
CA ILE A 140 3.61 -6.75 1.62
C ILE A 140 4.50 -7.97 1.37
N GLY A 141 4.84 -8.28 0.13
CA GLY A 141 5.78 -9.36 -0.21
C GLY A 141 7.22 -9.11 0.27
N ASN A 142 7.54 -7.90 0.69
CA ASN A 142 8.90 -7.45 1.03
C ASN A 142 9.04 -6.99 2.49
N VAL A 143 8.15 -7.42 3.39
CA VAL A 143 8.19 -7.05 4.81
C VAL A 143 8.17 -8.28 5.72
N ASP A 144 8.81 -8.17 6.88
CA ASP A 144 8.89 -9.26 7.86
C ASP A 144 7.67 -9.31 8.78
N ARG A 145 6.90 -8.21 8.86
CA ARG A 145 5.75 -8.10 9.78
C ARG A 145 4.73 -7.07 9.27
N VAL A 146 3.45 -7.34 9.54
CA VAL A 146 2.34 -6.47 9.16
C VAL A 146 1.51 -6.08 10.38
N ILE A 147 1.40 -4.77 10.65
CA ILE A 147 0.63 -4.21 11.76
C ILE A 147 -0.62 -3.52 11.24
N ALA A 148 -1.77 -3.97 11.67
CA ALA A 148 -3.07 -3.32 11.44
C ALA A 148 -3.27 -2.18 12.44
N CYS A 149 -3.64 -0.98 11.97
CA CYS A 149 -3.86 0.19 12.82
C CYS A 149 -4.88 1.20 12.26
N TRP A 150 -5.84 0.76 11.47
CA TRP A 150 -6.81 1.60 10.75
C TRP A 150 -8.02 2.08 11.59
N GLY A 151 -8.19 1.57 12.81
CA GLY A 151 -9.29 1.99 13.69
C GLY A 151 -10.67 1.51 13.23
N ASP A 152 -11.71 2.05 13.87
CA ASP A 152 -13.12 1.64 13.62
C ASP A 152 -13.61 2.00 12.20
N GLN A 153 -13.02 3.01 11.59
CA GLN A 153 -13.40 3.46 10.25
C GLN A 153 -12.91 2.51 9.12
N GLY A 154 -12.04 1.55 9.42
CA GLY A 154 -11.59 0.55 8.44
C GLY A 154 -12.71 -0.26 7.81
N ARG A 155 -13.87 -0.35 8.50
CA ARG A 155 -15.09 -1.03 8.01
C ARG A 155 -15.81 -0.27 6.89
N PHE A 156 -15.46 1.00 6.68
CA PHE A 156 -16.04 1.79 5.61
C PHE A 156 -15.86 1.06 4.27
N LEU A 157 -16.94 0.91 3.51
CA LEU A 157 -17.01 0.11 2.27
C LEU A 157 -16.58 -1.36 2.42
N GLY A 158 -16.50 -1.91 3.63
CA GLY A 158 -15.99 -3.27 3.89
C GLY A 158 -14.49 -3.42 3.57
N ARG A 159 -13.75 -2.30 3.54
CA ARG A 159 -12.40 -2.25 3.01
C ARG A 159 -11.39 -3.05 3.83
N ASP A 160 -11.56 -3.10 5.14
CA ASP A 160 -10.74 -3.93 6.03
C ASP A 160 -10.77 -5.42 5.64
N ARG A 161 -11.93 -5.95 5.29
CA ARG A 161 -12.09 -7.34 4.82
C ARG A 161 -11.50 -7.52 3.42
N GLN A 162 -11.81 -6.62 2.49
CA GLN A 162 -11.26 -6.68 1.14
C GLN A 162 -9.73 -6.71 1.14
N VAL A 163 -9.08 -5.87 1.95
CA VAL A 163 -7.62 -5.83 2.06
C VAL A 163 -7.06 -7.08 2.74
N ALA A 164 -7.74 -7.60 3.76
CA ALA A 164 -7.31 -8.84 4.41
C ALA A 164 -7.37 -10.04 3.47
N ASP A 165 -8.45 -10.16 2.70
CA ASP A 165 -8.62 -11.22 1.70
C ASP A 165 -7.60 -11.08 0.55
N LEU A 166 -7.38 -9.83 0.10
CA LEU A 166 -6.40 -9.51 -0.94
C LEU A 166 -4.98 -9.91 -0.56
N LEU A 167 -4.56 -9.54 0.66
CA LEU A 167 -3.17 -9.73 1.10
C LEU A 167 -2.92 -11.16 1.60
N ASN A 168 -3.92 -11.81 2.16
CA ASN A 168 -3.86 -13.18 2.70
C ASN A 168 -2.62 -13.42 3.62
N VAL A 169 -2.35 -12.48 4.54
CA VAL A 169 -1.22 -12.54 5.47
C VAL A 169 -1.69 -12.51 6.93
N SER A 170 -0.80 -12.88 7.84
CA SER A 170 -1.05 -12.75 9.28
C SER A 170 -0.89 -11.29 9.71
N PHE A 171 -1.93 -10.73 10.30
CA PHE A 171 -1.89 -9.39 10.89
C PHE A 171 -1.60 -9.45 12.39
N GLU A 172 -0.94 -8.40 12.87
CA GLU A 172 -0.84 -8.08 14.28
C GLU A 172 -1.45 -6.68 14.53
N CYS A 173 -1.79 -6.35 15.77
CA CYS A 173 -2.16 -5.00 16.19
C CYS A 173 -1.63 -4.69 17.60
N LEU A 174 -1.49 -3.41 17.93
CA LEU A 174 -1.04 -2.99 19.27
C LEU A 174 -2.12 -3.19 20.33
N LEU A 175 -3.32 -2.74 20.02
CA LEU A 175 -4.49 -2.77 20.89
C LEU A 175 -5.73 -2.89 20.01
N ARG A 176 -6.85 -3.29 20.60
CA ARG A 176 -8.16 -3.31 19.95
C ARG A 176 -9.08 -2.30 20.62
N ASN A 177 -9.88 -1.63 19.81
CA ASN A 177 -10.99 -0.81 20.26
C ASN A 177 -12.12 -1.69 20.88
N ARG A 178 -13.13 -1.07 21.48
CA ARG A 178 -14.30 -1.80 22.00
C ARG A 178 -15.06 -2.58 20.92
N THR A 179 -15.00 -2.14 19.68
CA THR A 179 -15.55 -2.81 18.50
C THR A 179 -14.75 -4.03 18.07
N GLY A 180 -13.53 -4.22 18.57
CA GLY A 180 -12.57 -5.22 18.11
C GLY A 180 -11.63 -4.72 17.02
N ALA A 181 -11.89 -3.56 16.40
CA ALA A 181 -11.03 -2.97 15.38
C ALA A 181 -9.62 -2.65 15.91
N PRO A 182 -8.57 -2.69 15.05
CA PRO A 182 -7.20 -2.41 15.47
C PRO A 182 -7.04 -0.92 15.81
N HIS A 183 -6.54 -0.63 17.02
CA HIS A 183 -6.41 0.74 17.52
C HIS A 183 -5.34 1.52 16.75
N HIS A 184 -5.57 2.81 16.55
CA HIS A 184 -4.58 3.73 15.96
C HIS A 184 -3.33 3.85 16.86
N PRO A 185 -2.09 3.96 16.32
CA PRO A 185 -0.87 3.89 17.10
C PRO A 185 -0.56 5.12 17.97
N LEU A 186 -1.31 6.22 17.81
CA LEU A 186 -1.12 7.43 18.62
C LEU A 186 -1.56 7.22 20.07
N TYR A 187 -0.90 7.94 20.98
CA TYR A 187 -1.21 8.02 22.42
C TYR A 187 -1.16 6.69 23.19
N LEU A 188 -0.61 5.63 22.59
CA LEU A 188 -0.40 4.36 23.27
C LEU A 188 0.91 4.35 24.05
N ARG A 189 0.95 3.54 25.14
CA ARG A 189 2.14 3.38 25.97
C ARG A 189 3.30 2.78 25.16
N SER A 190 4.49 3.35 25.31
CA SER A 190 5.67 2.96 24.54
C SER A 190 6.19 1.53 24.74
N ARG A 191 5.72 0.83 25.77
CA ARG A 191 6.11 -0.56 26.09
C ARG A 191 5.17 -1.61 25.52
N ILE A 192 4.13 -1.20 24.78
CA ILE A 192 3.17 -2.12 24.17
C ILE A 192 3.87 -2.99 23.12
N ARG A 193 3.49 -4.27 23.06
CA ARG A 193 3.96 -5.21 22.04
C ARG A 193 2.79 -5.60 21.15
N PRO A 194 3.03 -5.84 19.85
CA PRO A 194 1.99 -6.29 18.94
C PRO A 194 1.50 -7.69 19.34
N LYS A 195 0.23 -7.96 19.06
CA LYS A 195 -0.44 -9.24 19.27
C LYS A 195 -1.12 -9.68 17.99
N PRO A 196 -1.28 -10.99 17.76
CA PRO A 196 -2.04 -11.50 16.62
C PRO A 196 -3.41 -10.83 16.53
N PHE A 197 -3.78 -10.45 15.32
CA PHE A 197 -5.06 -9.79 15.01
C PHE A 197 -5.79 -10.56 13.92
N ARG A 198 -7.09 -10.80 14.14
CA ARG A 198 -7.99 -11.46 13.18
C ARG A 198 -9.24 -10.63 13.00
N LEU A 199 -9.68 -10.50 11.76
CA LEU A 199 -10.85 -9.69 11.40
C LEU A 199 -12.18 -10.25 11.91
N ASP A 200 -12.29 -11.58 12.07
CA ASP A 200 -13.46 -12.24 12.66
C ASP A 200 -13.77 -11.77 14.10
N GLN A 201 -12.80 -11.12 14.74
CA GLN A 201 -12.92 -10.58 16.10
C GLN A 201 -13.51 -9.15 16.15
N ILE A 202 -13.76 -8.54 14.99
CA ILE A 202 -14.44 -7.25 14.92
C ILE A 202 -15.95 -7.49 15.08
N ARG A 203 -16.53 -6.86 16.09
CA ARG A 203 -17.99 -6.96 16.37
C ARG A 203 -18.77 -6.11 15.38
N ASN A 204 -19.89 -6.63 14.93
CA ASN A 204 -20.83 -5.89 14.06
C ASN A 204 -21.54 -4.78 14.82
#